data_ec1f19bf2c627b47311a91d757430735
#
_entry.id   ec1f19bf2c627b47311a91d757430735
#
_cell.length_a   1.000
_cell.length_b   1.000
_cell.length_c   1.000
_cell.angle_alpha   90.00
_cell.angle_beta   90.00
_cell.angle_gamma   90.00
#
_symmetry.space_group_name_H-M   'P 1'
#
loop_
_entity.id
_entity.type
_entity.pdbx_description
1 polymer ?
#
loop_
_entity_poly.entity_id
_entity_poly.type
_entity_poly.pdbx_seq_one_letter_code
_entity_poly.pdbx_strand_id
1 'polypeptide(L)'
;GGYLYLDDLYSAGDCALGQREDRGQWSVNGAKDFKDLIVWQRAMELVVEVYQLVKKLPKEEFFALSDQIRRAVISIPSNIAEGQGRSSLKEFSYFLSIARGSKAELETQLLLCTKIHYLNNSDIEKSISLIQEIGKMINSLQKHLILKL
;
A
#
# COMPACT_ATOMS: atom_id res chain seq x y z
N GLY A 1 -13.97 -15.69 0.99
CA GLY A 1 -13.01 -15.02 0.25
C GLY A 1 -11.78 -14.38 0.89
N GLY A 2 -11.57 -14.38 2.24
CA GLY A 2 -10.42 -13.75 2.85
C GLY A 2 -9.10 -14.53 2.73
N TYR A 3 -9.17 -15.82 2.44
CA TYR A 3 -7.97 -16.67 2.37
C TYR A 3 -7.13 -16.47 1.11
N LEU A 4 -7.75 -16.17 -0.02
CA LEU A 4 -7.04 -15.91 -1.28
C LEU A 4 -6.11 -14.69 -1.22
N TYR A 5 -6.47 -13.71 -0.40
CA TYR A 5 -5.66 -12.50 -0.25
C TYR A 5 -4.48 -12.65 0.70
N LEU A 6 -4.50 -13.62 1.59
CA LEU A 6 -3.37 -13.90 2.49
C LEU A 6 -2.26 -14.62 1.74
N ASP A 7 -2.61 -15.58 0.88
CA ASP A 7 -1.65 -16.25 0.03
C ASP A 7 -1.02 -15.29 -0.98
N ASP A 8 -1.80 -14.27 -1.44
CA ASP A 8 -1.33 -13.22 -2.33
C ASP A 8 -0.46 -12.16 -1.62
N LEU A 9 -0.48 -12.08 -0.28
CA LEU A 9 0.30 -11.10 0.47
C LEU A 9 1.74 -11.54 0.69
N TYR A 10 2.02 -12.84 0.59
CA TYR A 10 3.32 -13.41 0.94
C TYR A 10 3.84 -14.31 -0.18
N SER A 11 5.09 -14.17 -0.52
CA SER A 11 5.72 -14.83 -1.66
C SER A 11 6.04 -16.31 -1.46
N ALA A 12 5.74 -16.91 -0.32
CA ALA A 12 5.93 -18.35 -0.12
C ALA A 12 5.18 -18.88 1.10
N GLY A 13 4.39 -19.87 0.85
CA GLY A 13 3.73 -20.85 1.64
C GLY A 13 3.90 -20.90 3.17
N ASP A 14 2.87 -21.39 3.76
CA ASP A 14 2.63 -21.74 5.15
C ASP A 14 2.32 -20.59 6.13
N CYS A 15 1.06 -20.59 6.48
CA CYS A 15 0.37 -19.71 7.42
C CYS A 15 0.88 -19.79 8.86
N ALA A 16 2.13 -19.50 9.14
CA ALA A 16 2.60 -19.30 10.51
C ALA A 16 2.98 -17.85 10.71
N LEU A 17 1.99 -17.00 10.97
CA LEU A 17 2.23 -15.63 11.38
C LEU A 17 2.73 -15.57 12.81
N GLY A 18 3.78 -14.79 13.02
CA GLY A 18 4.10 -14.29 14.33
C GLY A 18 5.05 -15.15 15.14
N GLN A 19 6.03 -15.79 14.53
CA GLN A 19 7.19 -16.25 15.27
C GLN A 19 8.18 -15.10 15.42
N ARG A 20 8.59 -14.85 16.65
CA ARG A 20 9.65 -13.89 16.94
C ARG A 20 10.99 -14.52 16.58
N GLU A 21 11.67 -13.93 15.63
CA GLU A 21 13.05 -14.33 15.33
C GLU A 21 14.01 -13.82 16.42
N ASP A 22 15.15 -14.50 16.58
CA ASP A 22 16.17 -14.23 17.62
C ASP A 22 16.71 -12.79 17.66
N ARG A 23 16.34 -11.95 16.70
CA ARG A 23 16.75 -10.54 16.61
C ARG A 23 15.64 -9.55 17.01
N GLY A 24 14.55 -10.03 17.61
CA GLY A 24 13.44 -9.19 18.03
C GLY A 24 12.54 -8.71 16.89
N GLN A 25 12.75 -9.18 15.66
CA GLN A 25 11.90 -8.86 14.51
C GLN A 25 10.82 -9.91 14.34
N TRP A 26 9.62 -9.45 13.96
CA TRP A 26 8.51 -10.33 13.67
C TRP A 26 8.63 -10.85 12.23
N SER A 27 8.71 -12.16 12.12
CA SER A 27 8.57 -12.83 10.83
C SER A 27 7.09 -12.96 10.50
N VAL A 28 6.71 -12.46 9.35
CA VAL A 28 5.35 -12.56 8.84
C VAL A 28 5.38 -13.57 7.69
N ASN A 29 4.89 -14.78 7.94
CA ASN A 29 4.82 -15.88 6.97
C ASN A 29 6.14 -16.16 6.21
N GLY A 30 7.26 -16.20 6.91
CA GLY A 30 8.54 -16.41 6.27
C GLY A 30 9.09 -15.20 5.51
N ALA A 31 8.36 -14.09 5.51
CA ALA A 31 8.88 -12.83 4.98
C ALA A 31 10.00 -12.35 5.90
N LYS A 32 11.22 -12.39 5.41
CA LYS A 32 12.41 -11.91 6.14
C LYS A 32 12.55 -10.40 6.04
N ASP A 33 11.89 -9.80 5.06
CA ASP A 33 12.03 -8.40 4.70
C ASP A 33 10.69 -7.90 4.15
N PHE A 34 10.42 -6.60 4.29
CA PHE A 34 9.23 -5.97 3.71
C PHE A 34 9.15 -6.16 2.19
N LYS A 35 10.28 -6.32 1.51
CA LYS A 35 10.34 -6.55 0.05
C LYS A 35 9.69 -7.87 -0.37
N ASP A 36 9.54 -8.81 0.55
CA ASP A 36 8.86 -10.08 0.31
C ASP A 36 7.32 -9.95 0.37
N LEU A 37 6.81 -8.85 0.92
CA LEU A 37 5.37 -8.61 1.03
C LEU A 37 4.78 -8.23 -0.33
N ILE A 38 3.79 -8.98 -0.79
CA ILE A 38 3.11 -8.69 -2.06
C ILE A 38 2.41 -7.33 -2.01
N VAL A 39 1.81 -6.96 -0.89
CA VAL A 39 1.18 -5.65 -0.73
C VAL A 39 2.17 -4.51 -0.94
N TRP A 40 3.41 -4.67 -0.46
CA TRP A 40 4.47 -3.69 -0.72
C TRP A 40 4.86 -3.65 -2.20
N GLN A 41 5.00 -4.82 -2.83
CA GLN A 41 5.33 -4.91 -4.26
C GLN A 41 4.25 -4.25 -5.13
N ARG A 42 2.97 -4.48 -4.82
CA ARG A 42 1.84 -3.83 -5.50
C ARG A 42 1.83 -2.32 -5.27
N ALA A 43 2.16 -1.87 -4.06
CA ALA A 43 2.28 -0.45 -3.75
C ALA A 43 3.40 0.21 -4.56
N MET A 44 4.51 -0.48 -4.76
CA MET A 44 5.61 0.02 -5.61
C MET A 44 5.20 0.13 -7.09
N GLU A 45 4.44 -0.86 -7.60
CA GLU A 45 3.86 -0.77 -8.96
C GLU A 45 2.94 0.46 -9.08
N LEU A 46 2.12 0.72 -8.05
CA LEU A 46 1.24 1.88 -8.02
C LEU A 46 2.03 3.19 -8.05
N VAL A 47 3.15 3.28 -7.35
CA VAL A 47 4.02 4.47 -7.39
C VAL A 47 4.48 4.75 -8.82
N VAL A 48 4.98 3.73 -9.52
CA VAL A 48 5.45 3.87 -10.91
C VAL A 48 4.31 4.34 -11.81
N GLU A 49 3.14 3.71 -11.71
CA GLU A 49 1.96 4.04 -12.50
C GLU A 49 1.51 5.49 -12.26
N VAL A 50 1.41 5.91 -11.01
CA VAL A 50 0.97 7.25 -10.64
C VAL A 50 1.97 8.32 -11.08
N TYR A 51 3.28 8.04 -11.01
CA TYR A 51 4.29 8.96 -11.51
C TYR A 51 4.14 9.21 -13.02
N GLN A 52 3.74 8.21 -13.80
CA GLN A 52 3.44 8.40 -15.22
C GLN A 52 2.18 9.26 -15.42
N LEU A 53 1.14 9.05 -14.61
CA LEU A 53 -0.07 9.87 -14.66
C LEU A 53 0.20 11.34 -14.35
N VAL A 54 1.01 11.61 -13.35
CA VAL A 54 1.33 12.99 -12.91
C VAL A 54 1.98 13.80 -14.03
N LYS A 55 2.72 13.15 -14.95
CA LYS A 55 3.31 13.83 -16.11
C LYS A 55 2.25 14.44 -17.04
N LYS A 56 1.01 13.98 -17.00
CA LYS A 56 -0.08 14.48 -17.81
C LYS A 56 -0.77 15.72 -17.20
N LEU A 57 -0.48 16.03 -15.95
CA LEU A 57 -1.07 17.20 -15.28
C LEU A 57 -0.43 18.49 -15.80
N PRO A 58 -1.16 19.64 -15.78
CA PRO A 58 -0.60 20.93 -16.13
C PRO A 58 0.64 21.27 -15.30
N LYS A 59 1.59 21.98 -15.89
CA LYS A 59 2.83 22.41 -15.22
C LYS A 59 2.59 23.27 -13.99
N GLU A 60 1.50 24.05 -13.98
CA GLU A 60 1.08 24.89 -12.85
C GLU A 60 0.82 24.06 -11.58
N GLU A 61 0.46 22.77 -11.75
CA GLU A 61 0.18 21.87 -10.64
C GLU A 61 1.42 21.18 -10.08
N PHE A 62 2.60 21.39 -10.65
CA PHE A 62 3.82 20.69 -10.27
C PHE A 62 4.12 20.78 -8.77
N PHE A 63 3.98 21.97 -8.17
CA PHE A 63 4.20 22.22 -6.74
C PHE A 63 2.90 22.17 -5.92
N ALA A 64 1.77 21.85 -6.51
CA ALA A 64 0.48 21.78 -5.85
C ALA A 64 -0.08 20.36 -5.92
N LEU A 65 -1.10 20.11 -6.76
CA LEU A 65 -1.77 18.81 -6.83
C LEU A 65 -0.82 17.67 -7.21
N SER A 66 0.08 17.90 -8.16
CA SER A 66 1.05 16.88 -8.57
C SER A 66 1.97 16.47 -7.41
N ASP A 67 2.41 17.43 -6.60
CA ASP A 67 3.24 17.16 -5.43
C ASP A 67 2.48 16.37 -4.37
N GLN A 68 1.24 16.73 -4.09
CA GLN A 68 0.38 16.02 -3.14
C GLN A 68 0.12 14.57 -3.57
N ILE A 69 -0.12 14.34 -4.85
CA ILE A 69 -0.32 12.99 -5.41
C ILE A 69 0.94 12.15 -5.25
N ARG A 70 2.12 12.70 -5.57
CA ARG A 70 3.39 12.00 -5.39
C ARG A 70 3.64 11.65 -3.93
N ARG A 71 3.39 12.56 -3.01
CA ARG A 71 3.55 12.34 -1.57
C ARG A 71 2.62 11.23 -1.06
N ALA A 72 1.35 11.28 -1.47
CA ALA A 72 0.36 10.28 -1.07
C ALA A 72 0.75 8.88 -1.54
N VAL A 73 1.12 8.72 -2.81
CA VAL A 73 1.46 7.42 -3.36
C VAL A 73 2.73 6.83 -2.75
N ILE A 74 3.76 7.63 -2.52
CA ILE A 74 5.02 7.19 -1.87
C ILE A 74 4.76 6.77 -0.43
N SER A 75 3.85 7.44 0.27
CA SER A 75 3.50 7.14 1.66
C SER A 75 2.95 5.72 1.84
N ILE A 76 2.33 5.13 0.82
CA ILE A 76 1.77 3.78 0.91
C ILE A 76 2.87 2.74 1.13
N PRO A 77 3.83 2.52 0.21
CA PRO A 77 4.88 1.53 0.41
C PRO A 77 5.80 1.88 1.59
N SER A 78 6.04 3.16 1.83
CA SER A 78 6.91 3.62 2.92
C SER A 78 6.35 3.21 4.28
N ASN A 79 5.05 3.37 4.52
CA ASN A 79 4.42 2.98 5.78
C ASN A 79 4.29 1.46 5.93
N ILE A 80 4.06 0.74 4.84
CA ILE A 80 4.07 -0.73 4.87
C ILE A 80 5.45 -1.23 5.31
N ALA A 81 6.51 -0.72 4.71
CA ALA A 81 7.89 -1.09 5.03
C ALA A 81 8.26 -0.72 6.47
N GLU A 82 7.93 0.49 6.90
CA GLU A 82 8.21 0.95 8.26
C GLU A 82 7.47 0.09 9.30
N GLY A 83 6.20 -0.21 9.05
CA GLY A 83 5.40 -1.03 9.95
C GLY A 83 5.94 -2.45 10.09
N GLN A 84 6.35 -3.07 8.99
CA GLN A 84 6.95 -4.40 9.00
C GLN A 84 8.27 -4.42 9.77
N GLY A 85 9.03 -3.33 9.74
CA GLY A 85 10.28 -3.20 10.48
C GLY A 85 10.12 -2.93 11.97
N ARG A 86 8.90 -2.70 12.47
CA ARG A 86 8.65 -2.45 13.89
C ARG A 86 8.69 -3.74 14.71
N SER A 87 8.88 -3.59 16.02
CA SER A 87 9.08 -4.72 16.94
C SER A 87 7.78 -5.39 17.40
N SER A 88 6.61 -4.79 17.13
CA SER A 88 5.32 -5.34 17.56
C SER A 88 4.29 -5.38 16.43
N LEU A 89 3.38 -6.36 16.51
CA LEU A 89 2.26 -6.48 15.58
C LEU A 89 1.30 -5.30 15.68
N LYS A 90 1.15 -4.73 16.88
CA LYS A 90 0.32 -3.55 17.12
C LYS A 90 0.86 -2.34 16.36
N GLU A 91 2.16 -2.10 16.41
CA GLU A 91 2.79 -1.03 15.63
C GLU A 91 2.68 -1.28 14.13
N PHE A 92 2.87 -2.52 13.69
CA PHE A 92 2.68 -2.86 12.28
C PHE A 92 1.25 -2.53 11.82
N SER A 93 0.23 -2.93 12.58
CA SER A 93 -1.16 -2.59 12.28
C SER A 93 -1.40 -1.08 12.24
N TYR A 94 -0.77 -0.32 13.13
CA TYR A 94 -0.83 1.14 13.14
C TYR A 94 -0.29 1.74 11.83
N PHE A 95 0.89 1.32 11.38
CA PHE A 95 1.46 1.81 10.12
C PHE A 95 0.66 1.39 8.90
N LEU A 96 0.04 0.22 8.93
CA LEU A 96 -0.91 -0.20 7.89
C LEU A 96 -2.15 0.71 7.84
N SER A 97 -2.60 1.21 8.98
CA SER A 97 -3.70 2.20 9.03
C SER A 97 -3.28 3.52 8.39
N ILE A 98 -2.04 3.96 8.58
CA ILE A 98 -1.51 5.15 7.90
C ILE A 98 -1.45 4.92 6.39
N ALA A 99 -0.95 3.77 5.96
CA ALA A 99 -0.92 3.41 4.53
C ALA A 99 -2.32 3.41 3.92
N ARG A 100 -3.31 2.88 4.65
CA ARG A 100 -4.72 2.89 4.21
C ARG A 100 -5.26 4.31 4.07
N GLY A 101 -4.92 5.21 4.98
CA GLY A 101 -5.27 6.63 4.89
C GLY A 101 -4.65 7.29 3.67
N SER A 102 -3.38 7.03 3.42
CA SER A 102 -2.66 7.54 2.22
C SER A 102 -3.27 7.03 0.93
N LYS A 103 -3.72 5.77 0.92
CA LYS A 103 -4.45 5.18 -0.21
C LYS A 103 -5.75 5.93 -0.50
N ALA A 104 -6.54 6.22 0.53
CA ALA A 104 -7.79 6.96 0.39
C ALA A 104 -7.55 8.40 -0.11
N GLU A 105 -6.50 9.05 0.38
CA GLU A 105 -6.08 10.37 -0.07
C GLU A 105 -5.72 10.36 -1.56
N LEU A 106 -4.89 9.40 -1.98
CA LEU A 106 -4.51 9.23 -3.38
C LEU A 106 -5.72 9.00 -4.28
N GLU A 107 -6.60 8.09 -3.90
CA GLU A 107 -7.83 7.79 -4.64
C GLU A 107 -8.67 9.06 -4.82
N THR A 108 -8.86 9.83 -3.77
CA THR A 108 -9.57 11.12 -3.81
C THR A 108 -8.92 12.08 -4.81
N GLN A 109 -7.59 12.21 -4.76
CA GLN A 109 -6.85 13.11 -5.65
C GLN A 109 -6.96 12.69 -7.12
N LEU A 110 -6.88 11.39 -7.42
CA LEU A 110 -7.05 10.89 -8.80
C LEU A 110 -8.46 11.11 -9.31
N LEU A 111 -9.48 10.87 -8.50
CA LEU A 111 -10.87 11.16 -8.84
C LEU A 111 -11.09 12.67 -9.04
N LEU A 112 -10.46 13.50 -8.21
CA LEU A 112 -10.47 14.95 -8.39
C LEU A 112 -9.91 15.35 -9.76
N CYS A 113 -8.80 14.74 -10.18
CA CYS A 113 -8.21 15.00 -11.50
C CYS A 113 -9.18 14.73 -12.65
N THR A 114 -10.05 13.73 -12.54
CA THR A 114 -11.08 13.47 -13.55
C THR A 114 -12.20 14.51 -13.50
N LYS A 115 -12.58 14.95 -12.31
CA LYS A 115 -13.63 15.98 -12.13
C LYS A 115 -13.24 17.33 -12.69
N ILE A 116 -11.98 17.71 -12.59
CA ILE A 116 -11.47 18.98 -13.13
C ILE A 116 -10.87 18.84 -14.53
N HIS A 117 -11.06 17.69 -15.16
CA HIS A 117 -10.66 17.38 -16.54
C HIS A 117 -9.15 17.40 -16.82
N TYR A 118 -8.32 17.17 -15.83
CA TYR A 118 -6.88 16.94 -16.03
C TYR A 118 -6.60 15.54 -16.56
N LEU A 119 -7.40 14.55 -16.15
CA LEU A 119 -7.28 13.15 -16.56
C LEU A 119 -8.66 12.61 -16.98
N ASN A 120 -8.66 11.61 -17.83
CA ASN A 120 -9.86 10.85 -18.19
C ASN A 120 -10.01 9.64 -17.25
N ASN A 121 -11.22 9.09 -17.16
CA ASN A 121 -11.46 7.87 -16.38
C ASN A 121 -10.58 6.71 -16.86
N SER A 122 -10.34 6.60 -18.16
CA SER A 122 -9.44 5.58 -18.73
C SER A 122 -7.99 5.75 -18.27
N ASP A 123 -7.54 6.96 -18.02
CA ASP A 123 -6.17 7.23 -17.54
C ASP A 123 -5.93 6.66 -16.15
N ILE A 124 -6.93 6.71 -15.28
CA ILE A 124 -6.79 6.31 -13.87
C ILE A 124 -7.22 4.86 -13.59
N GLU A 125 -7.79 4.17 -14.56
CA GLU A 125 -8.39 2.85 -14.38
C GLU A 125 -7.43 1.85 -13.75
N LYS A 126 -6.21 1.74 -14.26
CA LYS A 126 -5.18 0.84 -13.74
C LYS A 126 -4.78 1.20 -12.32
N SER A 127 -4.59 2.49 -12.04
CA SER A 127 -4.24 2.97 -10.69
C SER A 127 -5.36 2.69 -9.70
N ILE A 128 -6.61 2.92 -10.06
CA ILE A 128 -7.76 2.62 -9.19
C ILE A 128 -7.85 1.13 -8.91
N SER A 129 -7.61 0.27 -9.90
CA SER A 129 -7.59 -1.18 -9.72
C SER A 129 -6.51 -1.60 -8.71
N LEU A 130 -5.30 -1.06 -8.82
CA LEU A 130 -4.21 -1.32 -7.86
C LEU A 130 -4.55 -0.79 -6.46
N ILE A 131 -5.15 0.39 -6.37
CA ILE A 131 -5.59 0.97 -5.09
C ILE A 131 -6.58 0.05 -4.39
N GLN A 132 -7.56 -0.47 -5.11
CA GLN A 132 -8.56 -1.39 -4.55
C GLN A 132 -7.93 -2.71 -4.10
N GLU A 133 -7.04 -3.28 -4.90
CA GLU A 133 -6.29 -4.49 -4.56
C GLU A 133 -5.47 -4.28 -3.27
N ILE A 134 -4.70 -3.22 -3.21
CA ILE A 134 -3.88 -2.86 -2.04
C ILE A 134 -4.76 -2.67 -0.81
N GLY A 135 -5.90 -2.00 -0.95
CA GLY A 135 -6.85 -1.80 0.15
C GLY A 135 -7.37 -3.11 0.73
N LYS A 136 -7.73 -4.07 -0.12
CA LYS A 136 -8.15 -5.41 0.31
C LYS A 136 -7.02 -6.16 1.01
N MET A 137 -5.82 -6.08 0.48
CA MET A 137 -4.62 -6.70 1.08
C MET A 137 -4.32 -6.12 2.47
N ILE A 138 -4.34 -4.80 2.62
CA ILE A 138 -4.12 -4.14 3.91
C ILE A 138 -5.18 -4.57 4.92
N ASN A 139 -6.45 -4.58 4.53
CA ASN A 139 -7.54 -5.00 5.42
C ASN A 139 -7.39 -6.46 5.87
N SER A 140 -7.04 -7.36 4.97
CA SER A 140 -6.82 -8.77 5.28
C SER A 140 -5.63 -8.94 6.22
N LEU A 141 -4.53 -8.24 5.96
CA LEU A 141 -3.34 -8.27 6.80
C LEU A 141 -3.62 -7.73 8.20
N GLN A 142 -4.33 -6.60 8.32
CA GLN A 142 -4.70 -6.05 9.62
C GLN A 142 -5.58 -6.99 10.43
N LYS A 143 -6.59 -7.62 9.82
CA LYS A 143 -7.42 -8.63 10.49
C LYS A 143 -6.56 -9.78 11.02
N HIS A 144 -5.62 -10.24 10.24
CA HIS A 144 -4.75 -11.33 10.62
C HIS A 144 -3.82 -10.96 11.77
N LEU A 145 -3.25 -9.75 11.77
CA LEU A 145 -2.43 -9.24 12.86
C LEU A 145 -3.23 -9.09 14.16
N ILE A 146 -4.46 -8.59 14.09
CA ILE A 146 -5.34 -8.44 15.27
C ILE A 146 -5.66 -9.79 15.90
N LEU A 147 -5.89 -10.83 15.11
CA LEU A 147 -6.16 -12.18 15.62
C LEU A 147 -4.96 -12.81 16.35
N LYS A 148 -3.75 -12.26 16.19
CA LYS A 148 -2.52 -12.71 16.83
C LYS A 148 -2.14 -11.86 18.05
N LEU A 149 -2.86 -10.79 18.30
CA LEU A 149 -2.70 -9.99 19.52
C LEU A 149 -3.43 -10.65 20.69
#